data_987489c60672983d47961b89b55a1015
#
_entry.id   987489c60672983d47961b89b55a1015
#
_cell.length_a   1.000
_cell.length_b   1.000
_cell.length_c   1.000
_cell.angle_alpha   90.00
_cell.angle_beta   90.00
_cell.angle_gamma   90.00
#
_symmetry.space_group_name_H-M   'P 1'
#
loop_
_entity.id
_entity.type
_entity.pdbx_description
1 polymer ?
#
loop_
_entity_poly.entity_id
_entity_poly.type
_entity_poly.pdbx_seq_one_letter_code
_entity_poly.pdbx_strand_id
1 'polypeptide(L)'
;MDKKNTPEVKLGQYKGLAVTRHVRPVTDKTVDIELVHQTRMHAVYHPTTEPARRGFRALLDFAGYMDGKEIPDSRMEKVMVVLGDGKLMPAAEQAIYGHRAGEVFRFDFTYPQDFRLPELSGKTAQFEIELRSLAEKVTPAPDEAFAKSLGFDSLDALKADLRAKKQKIHEEGADRAAGKQLLDMAGANMTVDLPAEILDRTAQNEMKLLKERLSRSGITLEQHCKNSRTTPEALEKDYRAQAESRIRFVLAAKAIAEAENIVVHPEEVNAE
;
A
#
# COMPACT_ATOMS: atom_id res chain seq x y z
N MET A 1 -18.05 2.79 22.56
CA MET A 1 -18.70 1.71 23.32
C MET A 1 -19.38 2.35 24.51
N ASP A 2 -20.70 2.19 24.62
CA ASP A 2 -21.45 2.73 25.74
C ASP A 2 -21.03 2.06 27.06
N LYS A 3 -20.84 2.84 28.12
CA LYS A 3 -20.44 2.38 29.47
C LYS A 3 -21.35 1.28 30.07
N LYS A 4 -22.51 1.02 29.48
CA LYS A 4 -23.48 0.02 29.94
C LYS A 4 -23.25 -1.41 29.43
N ASN A 5 -22.31 -1.63 28.52
CA ASN A 5 -22.15 -2.94 27.88
C ASN A 5 -20.68 -3.42 27.85
N THR A 6 -19.86 -2.96 28.77
CA THR A 6 -18.48 -3.47 28.92
C THR A 6 -18.54 -4.73 29.76
N PRO A 7 -18.10 -5.89 29.25
CA PRO A 7 -18.09 -7.14 30.03
C PRO A 7 -17.19 -7.00 31.25
N GLU A 8 -17.61 -7.63 32.36
CA GLU A 8 -16.78 -7.68 33.58
C GLU A 8 -15.50 -8.47 33.28
N VAL A 9 -14.35 -7.83 33.49
CA VAL A 9 -13.03 -8.40 33.22
C VAL A 9 -12.33 -8.70 34.54
N LYS A 10 -11.90 -9.94 34.73
CA LYS A 10 -11.03 -10.35 35.84
C LYS A 10 -9.66 -10.66 35.29
N LEU A 11 -8.66 -9.82 35.60
CA LEU A 11 -7.28 -10.05 35.22
C LEU A 11 -6.76 -11.33 35.89
N GLY A 12 -6.19 -12.21 35.08
CA GLY A 12 -5.36 -13.31 35.54
C GLY A 12 -3.90 -12.87 35.71
N GLN A 13 -2.99 -13.81 35.52
CA GLN A 13 -1.56 -13.51 35.54
C GLN A 13 -1.20 -12.62 34.33
N TYR A 14 -0.80 -11.38 34.57
CA TYR A 14 -0.28 -10.47 33.54
C TYR A 14 1.13 -9.96 33.89
N LYS A 15 1.60 -10.12 35.14
CA LYS A 15 2.98 -9.80 35.55
C LYS A 15 3.86 -11.05 35.47
N GLY A 16 5.15 -10.85 35.18
CA GLY A 16 6.11 -11.95 35.11
C GLY A 16 5.96 -12.84 33.87
N LEU A 17 5.20 -12.41 32.87
CA LEU A 17 5.13 -13.11 31.58
C LEU A 17 6.45 -12.90 30.83
N ALA A 18 6.90 -13.94 30.13
CA ALA A 18 8.15 -13.90 29.36
C ALA A 18 7.89 -14.25 27.91
N VAL A 19 8.46 -13.47 27.01
CA VAL A 19 8.49 -13.72 25.55
C VAL A 19 9.90 -13.54 25.02
N THR A 20 10.22 -14.20 23.92
CA THR A 20 11.51 -14.01 23.26
C THR A 20 11.41 -12.86 22.28
N ARG A 21 12.24 -11.85 22.48
CA ARG A 21 12.37 -10.71 21.60
C ARG A 21 13.24 -11.11 20.40
N HIS A 22 12.67 -11.13 19.20
CA HIS A 22 13.37 -11.50 17.98
C HIS A 22 13.65 -10.24 17.14
N VAL A 23 14.90 -9.75 17.19
CA VAL A 23 15.34 -8.65 16.33
C VAL A 23 15.93 -9.22 15.05
N ARG A 24 15.36 -8.86 13.91
CA ARG A 24 15.91 -9.25 12.61
C ARG A 24 17.24 -8.56 12.39
N PRO A 25 18.33 -9.27 12.10
CA PRO A 25 19.63 -8.64 11.87
C PRO A 25 19.63 -7.80 10.58
N VAL A 26 20.34 -6.67 10.62
CA VAL A 26 20.59 -5.84 9.44
C VAL A 26 21.90 -6.30 8.80
N THR A 27 21.80 -6.92 7.64
CA THR A 27 22.95 -7.40 6.86
C THR A 27 23.43 -6.32 5.88
N ASP A 28 24.64 -6.46 5.33
CA ASP A 28 25.15 -5.58 4.26
C ASP A 28 24.19 -5.57 3.06
N LYS A 29 23.65 -6.72 2.68
CA LYS A 29 22.65 -6.83 1.63
C LYS A 29 21.40 -5.97 1.92
N THR A 30 20.96 -5.90 3.17
CA THR A 30 19.83 -5.04 3.57
C THR A 30 20.18 -3.57 3.36
N VAL A 31 21.39 -3.17 3.71
CA VAL A 31 21.89 -1.80 3.53
C VAL A 31 22.03 -1.46 2.05
N ASP A 32 22.56 -2.36 1.24
CA ASP A 32 22.70 -2.13 -0.21
C ASP A 32 21.34 -2.01 -0.91
N ILE A 33 20.35 -2.81 -0.52
CA ILE A 33 18.97 -2.67 -1.03
C ILE A 33 18.40 -1.29 -0.65
N GLU A 34 18.60 -0.84 0.58
CA GLU A 34 18.13 0.47 1.03
C GLU A 34 18.85 1.59 0.31
N LEU A 35 20.15 1.48 0.09
CA LEU A 35 20.94 2.44 -0.69
C LEU A 35 20.40 2.57 -2.13
N VAL A 36 20.14 1.44 -2.81
CA VAL A 36 19.50 1.46 -4.14
C VAL A 36 18.09 2.05 -4.09
N HIS A 37 17.34 1.83 -3.02
CA HIS A 37 16.04 2.48 -2.85
C HIS A 37 16.21 3.99 -2.72
N GLN A 38 17.18 4.47 -1.94
CA GLN A 38 17.48 5.90 -1.80
C GLN A 38 17.86 6.54 -3.15
N THR A 39 18.71 5.90 -3.97
CA THR A 39 19.03 6.44 -5.30
C THR A 39 17.79 6.57 -6.20
N ARG A 40 16.86 5.62 -6.13
CA ARG A 40 15.60 5.66 -6.89
C ARG A 40 14.68 6.80 -6.43
N MET A 41 14.62 7.06 -5.13
CA MET A 41 13.85 8.16 -4.55
C MET A 41 14.41 9.53 -4.94
N HIS A 42 15.73 9.62 -5.15
CA HIS A 42 16.43 10.85 -5.59
C HIS A 42 16.68 10.90 -7.10
N ALA A 43 15.99 10.04 -7.87
CA ALA A 43 16.04 10.12 -9.32
C ALA A 43 15.39 11.41 -9.82
N VAL A 44 16.06 12.08 -10.75
CA VAL A 44 15.60 13.33 -11.37
C VAL A 44 15.24 13.11 -12.83
N TYR A 45 14.41 13.97 -13.38
CA TYR A 45 14.03 13.93 -14.78
C TYR A 45 14.75 15.02 -15.54
N HIS A 46 15.57 14.65 -16.52
CA HIS A 46 16.26 15.58 -17.42
C HIS A 46 15.55 15.63 -18.77
N PRO A 47 15.34 16.82 -19.35
CA PRO A 47 14.81 16.96 -20.71
C PRO A 47 15.64 16.13 -21.69
N THR A 48 14.97 15.47 -22.63
CA THR A 48 15.62 14.64 -23.63
C THR A 48 15.01 14.82 -25.01
N THR A 49 15.79 14.64 -26.05
CA THR A 49 15.36 14.61 -27.46
C THR A 49 15.25 13.18 -27.98
N GLU A 50 15.57 12.19 -27.15
CA GLU A 50 15.45 10.77 -27.50
C GLU A 50 13.98 10.39 -27.73
N PRO A 51 13.70 9.38 -28.57
CA PRO A 51 12.36 8.86 -28.76
C PRO A 51 11.74 8.37 -27.45
N ALA A 52 10.44 8.58 -27.31
CA ALA A 52 9.67 8.16 -26.14
C ALA A 52 9.80 6.66 -25.88
N ARG A 53 10.10 6.31 -24.65
CA ARG A 53 10.20 4.93 -24.18
C ARG A 53 9.69 4.81 -22.76
N ARG A 54 9.44 3.58 -22.33
CA ARG A 54 8.98 3.28 -20.98
C ARG A 54 9.91 3.90 -19.92
N GLY A 55 9.32 4.53 -18.90
CA GLY A 55 10.03 5.22 -17.82
C GLY A 55 10.28 6.71 -18.08
N PHE A 56 10.09 7.20 -19.32
CA PHE A 56 10.18 8.62 -19.60
C PHE A 56 8.96 9.36 -19.04
N ARG A 57 9.17 10.57 -18.61
CA ARG A 57 8.11 11.49 -18.25
C ARG A 57 7.73 12.30 -19.49
N ALA A 58 6.47 12.24 -19.87
CA ALA A 58 5.92 12.95 -21.02
C ALA A 58 4.97 14.04 -20.53
N LEU A 59 5.05 15.22 -21.15
CA LEU A 59 4.04 16.27 -21.13
C LEU A 59 3.33 16.25 -22.47
N LEU A 60 2.03 16.03 -22.47
CA LEU A 60 1.25 15.86 -23.69
C LEU A 60 -0.11 16.53 -23.61
N ASP A 61 -0.64 16.86 -24.77
CA ASP A 61 -2.04 17.18 -24.96
C ASP A 61 -2.71 16.01 -25.69
N PHE A 62 -3.99 15.81 -25.41
CA PHE A 62 -4.75 14.66 -25.86
C PHE A 62 -6.15 15.11 -26.25
N ALA A 63 -6.65 14.71 -27.43
CA ALA A 63 -8.01 14.95 -27.85
C ALA A 63 -8.55 13.76 -28.66
N GLY A 64 -9.81 13.39 -28.41
CA GLY A 64 -10.49 12.31 -29.12
C GLY A 64 -11.49 12.85 -30.16
N TYR A 65 -11.56 12.17 -31.30
CA TYR A 65 -12.46 12.53 -32.41
C TYR A 65 -13.26 11.30 -32.85
N MET A 66 -14.52 11.51 -33.19
CA MET A 66 -15.39 10.51 -33.78
C MET A 66 -16.13 11.13 -34.96
N ASP A 67 -16.08 10.50 -36.13
CA ASP A 67 -16.67 11.01 -37.38
C ASP A 67 -16.24 12.45 -37.69
N GLY A 68 -15.00 12.79 -37.38
CA GLY A 68 -14.40 14.11 -37.62
C GLY A 68 -14.81 15.20 -36.60
N LYS A 69 -15.63 14.83 -35.59
CA LYS A 69 -16.02 15.78 -34.52
C LYS A 69 -15.30 15.41 -33.23
N GLU A 70 -14.88 16.43 -32.48
CA GLU A 70 -14.28 16.21 -31.15
C GLU A 70 -15.31 15.59 -30.20
N ILE A 71 -14.87 14.57 -29.47
CA ILE A 71 -15.70 13.90 -28.45
C ILE A 71 -15.77 14.86 -27.24
N PRO A 72 -16.97 15.18 -26.73
CA PRO A 72 -17.11 16.04 -25.56
C PRO A 72 -16.26 15.53 -24.40
N ASP A 73 -15.61 16.44 -23.67
CA ASP A 73 -14.77 16.18 -22.50
C ASP A 73 -13.57 15.25 -22.74
N SER A 74 -13.22 14.98 -24.02
CA SER A 74 -12.05 14.16 -24.35
C SER A 74 -10.74 14.94 -24.39
N ARG A 75 -10.81 16.27 -24.48
CA ARG A 75 -9.62 17.14 -24.53
C ARG A 75 -8.98 17.27 -23.16
N MET A 76 -7.72 16.95 -23.10
CA MET A 76 -6.86 17.17 -21.93
C MET A 76 -5.59 17.87 -22.36
N GLU A 77 -5.22 18.92 -21.68
CA GLU A 77 -4.03 19.71 -22.00
C GLU A 77 -3.01 19.65 -20.86
N LYS A 78 -1.74 19.68 -21.22
CA LYS A 78 -0.60 19.71 -20.28
C LYS A 78 -0.62 18.54 -19.29
N VAL A 79 -1.04 17.37 -19.75
CA VAL A 79 -1.07 16.15 -18.93
C VAL A 79 0.35 15.64 -18.78
N MET A 80 0.78 15.51 -17.53
CA MET A 80 2.09 14.96 -17.21
C MET A 80 1.94 13.51 -16.76
N VAL A 81 2.59 12.60 -17.46
CA VAL A 81 2.56 11.16 -17.20
C VAL A 81 3.95 10.55 -17.23
N VAL A 82 4.12 9.42 -16.56
CA VAL A 82 5.30 8.56 -16.72
C VAL A 82 4.90 7.36 -17.57
N LEU A 83 5.52 7.21 -18.72
CA LEU A 83 5.20 6.13 -19.65
C LEU A 83 5.51 4.77 -19.00
N GLY A 84 4.52 3.88 -18.98
CA GLY A 84 4.62 2.57 -18.35
C GLY A 84 4.16 2.50 -16.90
N ASP A 85 3.58 3.58 -16.34
CA ASP A 85 3.02 3.59 -14.98
C ASP A 85 1.53 3.17 -14.92
N GLY A 86 0.91 2.90 -16.08
CA GLY A 86 -0.47 2.44 -16.20
C GLY A 86 -1.52 3.54 -16.04
N LYS A 87 -1.16 4.82 -16.07
CA LYS A 87 -2.11 5.94 -16.00
C LYS A 87 -2.74 6.27 -17.34
N LEU A 88 -2.06 5.96 -18.43
CA LEU A 88 -2.60 6.07 -19.77
C LEU A 88 -3.26 4.77 -20.20
N MET A 89 -4.25 4.88 -21.12
CA MET A 89 -4.76 3.70 -21.78
C MET A 89 -3.64 3.00 -22.56
N PRO A 90 -3.57 1.66 -22.57
CA PRO A 90 -2.46 0.93 -23.22
C PRO A 90 -2.25 1.30 -24.69
N ALA A 91 -3.34 1.57 -25.43
CA ALA A 91 -3.26 1.96 -26.85
C ALA A 91 -2.57 3.31 -27.04
N ALA A 92 -2.91 4.30 -26.19
CA ALA A 92 -2.25 5.62 -26.23
C ALA A 92 -0.77 5.51 -25.87
N GLU A 93 -0.44 4.70 -24.87
CA GLU A 93 0.94 4.47 -24.45
C GLU A 93 1.78 3.84 -25.55
N GLN A 94 1.24 2.82 -26.22
CA GLN A 94 1.89 2.19 -27.38
C GLN A 94 2.07 3.16 -28.55
N ALA A 95 1.09 4.03 -28.80
CA ALA A 95 1.17 5.03 -29.85
C ALA A 95 2.24 6.11 -29.57
N ILE A 96 2.52 6.42 -28.31
CA ILE A 96 3.55 7.40 -27.93
C ILE A 96 4.96 6.86 -28.12
N TYR A 97 5.18 5.57 -27.92
CA TYR A 97 6.52 4.99 -28.02
C TYR A 97 7.15 5.18 -29.40
N GLY A 98 8.40 5.67 -29.41
CA GLY A 98 9.15 5.97 -30.61
C GLY A 98 8.99 7.40 -31.14
N HIS A 99 7.95 8.13 -30.71
CA HIS A 99 7.78 9.54 -31.07
C HIS A 99 8.69 10.46 -30.24
N ARG A 100 8.97 11.63 -30.77
CA ARG A 100 9.83 12.66 -30.17
C ARG A 100 9.03 13.84 -29.66
N ALA A 101 9.60 14.59 -28.76
CA ALA A 101 9.02 15.86 -28.31
C ALA A 101 8.80 16.82 -29.48
N GLY A 102 7.66 17.49 -29.54
CA GLY A 102 7.20 18.36 -30.60
C GLY A 102 6.38 17.67 -31.70
N GLU A 103 6.27 16.35 -31.68
CA GLU A 103 5.46 15.62 -32.66
C GLU A 103 3.98 15.61 -32.30
N VAL A 104 3.14 15.71 -33.36
CA VAL A 104 1.70 15.51 -33.28
C VAL A 104 1.37 14.28 -34.13
N PHE A 105 0.68 13.35 -33.55
CA PHE A 105 0.32 12.09 -34.22
C PHE A 105 -1.05 11.60 -33.80
N ARG A 106 -1.61 10.68 -34.55
CA ARG A 106 -2.95 10.13 -34.31
C ARG A 106 -2.87 8.60 -34.24
N PHE A 107 -3.78 8.03 -33.46
CA PHE A 107 -4.01 6.60 -33.42
C PHE A 107 -5.50 6.30 -33.28
N ASP A 108 -5.92 5.15 -33.79
CA ASP A 108 -7.27 4.70 -33.70
C ASP A 108 -7.46 3.79 -32.49
N PHE A 109 -8.54 3.97 -31.77
CA PHE A 109 -8.93 3.11 -30.64
C PHE A 109 -10.37 2.67 -30.77
N THR A 110 -10.62 1.35 -30.75
CA THR A 110 -11.95 0.79 -30.76
C THR A 110 -12.38 0.50 -29.32
N TYR A 111 -13.46 1.13 -28.90
CA TYR A 111 -14.04 0.91 -27.58
C TYR A 111 -14.60 -0.51 -27.45
N PRO A 112 -14.48 -1.18 -26.29
CA PRO A 112 -15.13 -2.46 -26.04
C PRO A 112 -16.64 -2.42 -26.23
N GLN A 113 -17.27 -3.56 -26.54
CA GLN A 113 -18.73 -3.66 -26.74
C GLN A 113 -19.53 -3.37 -25.45
N ASP A 114 -18.91 -3.58 -24.29
CA ASP A 114 -19.45 -3.36 -22.94
C ASP A 114 -18.98 -2.06 -22.31
N PHE A 115 -18.55 -1.08 -23.14
CA PHE A 115 -18.06 0.18 -22.62
C PHE A 115 -19.18 0.95 -21.91
N ARG A 116 -18.84 1.61 -20.79
CA ARG A 116 -19.77 2.31 -19.89
C ARG A 116 -20.67 3.35 -20.59
N LEU A 117 -20.20 3.98 -21.65
CA LEU A 117 -20.96 4.95 -22.45
C LEU A 117 -21.49 4.24 -23.71
N PRO A 118 -22.81 3.96 -23.80
CA PRO A 118 -23.39 3.22 -24.94
C PRO A 118 -23.12 3.86 -26.30
N GLU A 119 -23.01 5.18 -26.35
CA GLU A 119 -22.71 5.95 -27.56
C GLU A 119 -21.31 5.72 -28.11
N LEU A 120 -20.37 5.24 -27.29
CA LEU A 120 -19.01 4.91 -27.70
C LEU A 120 -18.80 3.40 -27.85
N SER A 121 -19.68 2.58 -27.30
CA SER A 121 -19.57 1.12 -27.26
C SER A 121 -19.39 0.51 -28.65
N GLY A 122 -18.32 -0.25 -28.87
CA GLY A 122 -18.01 -0.90 -30.13
C GLY A 122 -17.58 0.05 -31.26
N LYS A 123 -17.53 1.36 -31.04
CA LYS A 123 -17.11 2.33 -32.06
C LYS A 123 -15.62 2.60 -32.02
N THR A 124 -15.06 3.01 -33.16
CA THR A 124 -13.68 3.43 -33.29
C THR A 124 -13.63 4.96 -33.22
N ALA A 125 -12.80 5.47 -32.32
CA ALA A 125 -12.44 6.87 -32.21
C ALA A 125 -10.99 7.07 -32.62
N GLN A 126 -10.70 8.22 -33.23
CA GLN A 126 -9.34 8.65 -33.52
C GLN A 126 -8.86 9.60 -32.43
N PHE A 127 -7.73 9.31 -31.81
CA PHE A 127 -7.13 10.16 -30.82
C PHE A 127 -5.92 10.88 -31.38
N GLU A 128 -5.80 12.18 -31.10
CA GLU A 128 -4.66 13.01 -31.43
C GLU A 128 -3.85 13.30 -30.16
N ILE A 129 -2.55 13.11 -30.26
CA ILE A 129 -1.60 13.42 -29.19
C ILE A 129 -0.59 14.46 -29.72
N GLU A 130 -0.44 15.56 -29.00
CA GLU A 130 0.71 16.46 -29.11
C GLU A 130 1.69 16.14 -27.98
N LEU A 131 2.86 15.62 -28.33
CA LEU A 131 3.91 15.28 -27.37
C LEU A 131 4.80 16.50 -27.13
N ARG A 132 4.43 17.35 -26.14
CA ARG A 132 5.08 18.65 -25.90
C ARG A 132 6.51 18.54 -25.42
N SER A 133 6.79 17.63 -24.50
CA SER A 133 8.14 17.42 -23.99
C SER A 133 8.33 16.01 -23.46
N LEU A 134 9.58 15.57 -23.47
CA LEU A 134 10.04 14.31 -22.91
C LEU A 134 11.17 14.58 -21.91
N ALA A 135 11.19 13.80 -20.83
CA ALA A 135 12.29 13.83 -19.87
C ALA A 135 12.65 12.39 -19.45
N GLU A 136 13.93 12.09 -19.50
CA GLU A 136 14.47 10.81 -19.08
C GLU A 136 14.71 10.79 -17.59
N LYS A 137 14.33 9.68 -16.94
CA LYS A 137 14.60 9.46 -15.52
C LYS A 137 16.06 9.05 -15.34
N VAL A 138 16.83 9.90 -14.70
CA VAL A 138 18.22 9.63 -14.33
C VAL A 138 18.28 9.30 -12.83
N THR A 139 18.67 8.07 -12.54
CA THR A 139 18.88 7.62 -11.17
C THR A 139 20.36 7.78 -10.85
N PRO A 140 20.74 8.49 -9.77
CA PRO A 140 22.15 8.64 -9.40
C PRO A 140 22.76 7.28 -9.07
N ALA A 141 24.06 7.13 -9.35
CA ALA A 141 24.80 5.96 -8.92
C ALA A 141 24.93 5.96 -7.38
N PRO A 142 24.95 4.79 -6.73
CA PRO A 142 25.14 4.68 -5.28
C PRO A 142 26.62 4.82 -4.91
N ASP A 143 27.17 6.01 -5.09
CA ASP A 143 28.59 6.33 -4.97
C ASP A 143 28.86 7.49 -3.99
N GLU A 144 30.14 7.90 -3.90
CA GLU A 144 30.58 9.01 -3.05
C GLU A 144 29.89 10.35 -3.40
N ALA A 145 29.63 10.59 -4.70
CA ALA A 145 28.97 11.81 -5.14
C ALA A 145 27.52 11.85 -4.65
N PHE A 146 26.82 10.72 -4.71
CA PHE A 146 25.48 10.58 -4.17
C PHE A 146 25.44 10.79 -2.65
N ALA A 147 26.38 10.17 -1.90
CA ALA A 147 26.46 10.36 -0.45
C ALA A 147 26.66 11.83 -0.08
N LYS A 148 27.55 12.53 -0.78
CA LYS A 148 27.81 13.97 -0.58
C LYS A 148 26.59 14.82 -0.92
N SER A 149 25.81 14.47 -1.94
CA SER A 149 24.58 15.18 -2.29
C SER A 149 23.50 15.09 -1.21
N LEU A 150 23.58 14.06 -0.36
CA LEU A 150 22.71 13.87 0.81
C LEU A 150 23.29 14.45 2.12
N GLY A 151 24.47 15.10 2.05
CA GLY A 151 25.12 15.73 3.20
C GLY A 151 26.00 14.79 4.03
N PHE A 152 26.36 13.62 3.50
CA PHE A 152 27.29 12.69 4.16
C PHE A 152 28.71 12.87 3.63
N ASP A 153 29.71 12.72 4.51
CA ASP A 153 31.12 12.87 4.16
C ASP A 153 31.63 11.76 3.22
N SER A 154 31.03 10.57 3.31
CA SER A 154 31.40 9.40 2.50
C SER A 154 30.24 8.45 2.28
N LEU A 155 30.40 7.53 1.31
CA LEU A 155 29.45 6.45 1.09
C LEU A 155 29.34 5.52 2.31
N ASP A 156 30.44 5.29 3.00
CA ASP A 156 30.45 4.46 4.22
C ASP A 156 29.67 5.15 5.36
N ALA A 157 29.77 6.48 5.48
CA ALA A 157 28.96 7.24 6.44
C ALA A 157 27.46 7.14 6.13
N LEU A 158 27.06 7.26 4.87
CA LEU A 158 25.67 7.05 4.43
C LEU A 158 25.21 5.61 4.74
N LYS A 159 26.02 4.59 4.41
CA LYS A 159 25.70 3.19 4.72
C LYS A 159 25.57 2.94 6.22
N ALA A 160 26.40 3.56 7.05
CA ALA A 160 26.32 3.46 8.51
C ALA A 160 25.00 4.06 9.04
N ASP A 161 24.59 5.22 8.53
CA ASP A 161 23.32 5.86 8.88
C ASP A 161 22.12 5.01 8.46
N LEU A 162 22.12 4.49 7.22
CA LEU A 162 21.06 3.60 6.74
C LEU A 162 20.95 2.32 7.58
N ARG A 163 22.10 1.76 7.99
CA ARG A 163 22.16 0.61 8.89
C ARG A 163 21.56 0.93 10.25
N ALA A 164 21.92 2.04 10.85
CA ALA A 164 21.42 2.46 12.15
C ALA A 164 19.89 2.70 12.10
N LYS A 165 19.39 3.37 11.08
CA LYS A 165 17.95 3.59 10.87
C LYS A 165 17.18 2.26 10.71
N LYS A 166 17.70 1.33 9.90
CA LYS A 166 17.08 0.00 9.74
C LYS A 166 17.12 -0.81 11.02
N GLN A 167 18.23 -0.77 11.74
CA GLN A 167 18.37 -1.47 13.02
C GLN A 167 17.33 -0.96 14.01
N LYS A 168 17.18 0.36 14.15
CA LYS A 168 16.14 0.97 14.99
C LYS A 168 14.73 0.51 14.62
N ILE A 169 14.39 0.51 13.32
CA ILE A 169 13.09 0.03 12.83
C ILE A 169 12.86 -1.44 13.21
N HIS A 170 13.90 -2.29 13.07
CA HIS A 170 13.80 -3.71 13.43
C HIS A 170 13.65 -3.91 14.93
N GLU A 171 14.33 -3.12 15.75
CA GLU A 171 14.22 -3.13 17.22
C GLU A 171 12.84 -2.71 17.67
N GLU A 172 12.34 -1.58 17.19
CA GLU A 172 10.98 -1.11 17.48
C GLU A 172 9.91 -2.10 17.01
N GLY A 173 10.14 -2.72 15.84
CA GLY A 173 9.26 -3.80 15.34
C GLY A 173 9.26 -5.03 16.25
N ALA A 174 10.43 -5.42 16.76
CA ALA A 174 10.57 -6.53 17.70
C ALA A 174 9.92 -6.20 19.04
N ASP A 175 10.05 -4.95 19.52
CA ASP A 175 9.42 -4.50 20.76
C ASP A 175 7.89 -4.49 20.65
N ARG A 176 7.35 -3.97 19.55
CA ARG A 176 5.90 -4.03 19.28
C ARG A 176 5.38 -5.47 19.20
N ALA A 177 6.14 -6.36 18.53
CA ALA A 177 5.77 -7.78 18.43
C ALA A 177 5.80 -8.48 19.78
N ALA A 178 6.82 -8.24 20.60
CA ALA A 178 6.93 -8.77 21.94
C ALA A 178 5.81 -8.23 22.86
N GLY A 179 5.57 -6.93 22.82
CA GLY A 179 4.47 -6.30 23.57
C GLY A 179 3.10 -6.86 23.19
N LYS A 180 2.87 -7.09 21.87
CA LYS A 180 1.65 -7.74 21.42
C LYS A 180 1.52 -9.16 21.98
N GLN A 181 2.57 -9.97 21.93
CA GLN A 181 2.56 -11.34 22.49
C GLN A 181 2.27 -11.34 24.00
N LEU A 182 2.88 -10.44 24.78
CA LEU A 182 2.60 -10.30 26.20
C LEU A 182 1.13 -9.94 26.47
N LEU A 183 0.55 -9.03 25.71
CA LEU A 183 -0.86 -8.68 25.84
C LEU A 183 -1.80 -9.80 25.40
N ASP A 184 -1.44 -10.56 24.36
CA ASP A 184 -2.20 -11.74 23.95
C ASP A 184 -2.18 -12.83 25.04
N MET A 185 -1.03 -13.05 25.68
CA MET A 185 -0.90 -13.96 26.82
C MET A 185 -1.71 -13.48 28.03
N ALA A 186 -1.65 -12.20 28.38
CA ALA A 186 -2.46 -11.62 29.45
C ALA A 186 -3.96 -11.75 29.14
N GLY A 187 -4.35 -11.52 27.89
CA GLY A 187 -5.72 -11.70 27.40
C GLY A 187 -6.20 -13.15 27.49
N ALA A 188 -5.32 -14.13 27.24
CA ALA A 188 -5.62 -15.54 27.39
C ALA A 188 -5.81 -15.94 28.86
N ASN A 189 -5.01 -15.36 29.77
CA ASN A 189 -5.09 -15.61 31.20
C ASN A 189 -6.27 -14.94 31.89
N MET A 190 -6.90 -13.96 31.24
CA MET A 190 -8.02 -13.19 31.82
C MET A 190 -9.33 -13.97 31.71
N THR A 191 -10.17 -13.85 32.74
CA THR A 191 -11.56 -14.33 32.72
C THR A 191 -12.49 -13.21 32.29
N VAL A 192 -13.21 -13.44 31.18
CA VAL A 192 -14.21 -12.52 30.65
C VAL A 192 -15.31 -13.33 29.97
N ASP A 193 -16.54 -12.95 30.21
CA ASP A 193 -17.69 -13.51 29.50
C ASP A 193 -17.96 -12.63 28.27
N LEU A 194 -17.69 -13.18 27.08
CA LEU A 194 -17.91 -12.50 25.80
C LEU A 194 -19.19 -13.04 25.17
N PRO A 195 -20.22 -12.18 25.01
CA PRO A 195 -21.46 -12.61 24.36
C PRO A 195 -21.18 -13.16 22.95
N ALA A 196 -21.68 -14.37 22.67
CA ALA A 196 -21.51 -15.05 21.39
C ALA A 196 -21.96 -14.16 20.21
N GLU A 197 -23.03 -13.39 20.41
CA GLU A 197 -23.57 -12.49 19.40
C GLU A 197 -22.56 -11.41 18.92
N ILE A 198 -21.68 -10.93 19.80
CA ILE A 198 -20.66 -9.95 19.46
C ILE A 198 -19.60 -10.62 18.57
N LEU A 199 -19.19 -11.83 18.93
CA LEU A 199 -18.20 -12.60 18.17
C LEU A 199 -18.74 -12.96 16.79
N ASP A 200 -19.96 -13.46 16.72
CA ASP A 200 -20.62 -13.88 15.48
C ASP A 200 -20.84 -12.67 14.54
N ARG A 201 -21.31 -11.55 15.07
CA ARG A 201 -21.49 -10.31 14.30
C ARG A 201 -20.15 -9.79 13.77
N THR A 202 -19.09 -9.87 14.56
CA THR A 202 -17.75 -9.43 14.12
C THR A 202 -17.22 -10.35 13.02
N ALA A 203 -17.34 -11.68 13.19
CA ALA A 203 -16.94 -12.64 12.17
C ALA A 203 -17.70 -12.45 10.85
N GLN A 204 -19.03 -12.24 10.92
CA GLN A 204 -19.87 -11.97 9.75
C GLN A 204 -19.46 -10.68 9.03
N ASN A 205 -19.11 -9.62 9.77
CA ASN A 205 -18.62 -8.39 9.16
C ASN A 205 -17.29 -8.59 8.43
N GLU A 206 -16.34 -9.32 9.03
CA GLU A 206 -15.07 -9.66 8.36
C GLU A 206 -15.30 -10.50 7.09
N MET A 207 -16.20 -11.49 7.16
CA MET A 207 -16.59 -12.28 5.99
C MET A 207 -17.21 -11.42 4.88
N LYS A 208 -18.05 -10.44 5.25
CA LYS A 208 -18.63 -9.49 4.29
C LYS A 208 -17.54 -8.65 3.62
N LEU A 209 -16.63 -8.08 4.39
CA LEU A 209 -15.50 -7.30 3.87
C LEU A 209 -14.59 -8.12 2.97
N LEU A 210 -14.35 -9.39 3.32
CA LEU A 210 -13.62 -10.32 2.45
C LEU A 210 -14.33 -10.50 1.11
N LYS A 211 -15.64 -10.80 1.13
CA LYS A 211 -16.45 -10.97 -0.09
C LYS A 211 -16.41 -9.73 -0.98
N GLU A 212 -16.54 -8.54 -0.41
CA GLU A 212 -16.46 -7.27 -1.14
C GLU A 212 -15.08 -7.06 -1.77
N ARG A 213 -14.01 -7.37 -1.05
CA ARG A 213 -12.63 -7.28 -1.56
C ARG A 213 -12.40 -8.24 -2.72
N LEU A 214 -12.82 -9.49 -2.56
CA LEU A 214 -12.71 -10.51 -3.61
C LEU A 214 -13.50 -10.13 -4.86
N SER A 215 -14.73 -9.63 -4.69
CA SER A 215 -15.57 -9.17 -5.80
C SER A 215 -14.91 -8.06 -6.62
N ARG A 216 -14.23 -7.10 -5.98
CA ARG A 216 -13.46 -6.05 -6.68
C ARG A 216 -12.31 -6.61 -7.52
N SER A 217 -11.82 -7.80 -7.16
CA SER A 217 -10.75 -8.50 -7.89
C SER A 217 -11.29 -9.56 -8.85
N GLY A 218 -12.62 -9.66 -9.03
CA GLY A 218 -13.25 -10.66 -9.89
C GLY A 218 -13.14 -12.10 -9.39
N ILE A 219 -12.86 -12.30 -8.09
CA ILE A 219 -12.68 -13.62 -7.47
C ILE A 219 -13.90 -13.94 -6.60
N THR A 220 -14.45 -15.15 -6.72
CA THR A 220 -15.53 -15.61 -5.82
C THR A 220 -14.94 -16.13 -4.50
N LEU A 221 -15.79 -16.15 -3.45
CA LEU A 221 -15.40 -16.75 -2.16
C LEU A 221 -15.00 -18.22 -2.32
N GLU A 222 -15.72 -18.97 -3.15
CA GLU A 222 -15.43 -20.39 -3.42
C GLU A 222 -14.07 -20.58 -4.08
N GLN A 223 -13.73 -19.75 -5.08
CA GLN A 223 -12.41 -19.75 -5.72
C GLN A 223 -11.30 -19.41 -4.72
N HIS A 224 -11.55 -18.41 -3.86
CA HIS A 224 -10.61 -18.04 -2.81
C HIS A 224 -10.38 -19.19 -1.82
N CYS A 225 -11.45 -19.82 -1.33
CA CYS A 225 -11.38 -20.96 -0.43
C CYS A 225 -10.63 -22.14 -1.07
N LYS A 226 -10.90 -22.45 -2.33
CA LYS A 226 -10.19 -23.49 -3.09
C LYS A 226 -8.70 -23.21 -3.20
N ASN A 227 -8.34 -21.97 -3.53
CA ASN A 227 -6.94 -21.56 -3.66
C ASN A 227 -6.19 -21.59 -2.32
N SER A 228 -6.88 -21.23 -1.23
CA SER A 228 -6.34 -21.20 0.13
C SER A 228 -6.48 -22.56 0.87
N ARG A 229 -7.00 -23.58 0.21
CA ARG A 229 -7.25 -24.92 0.77
C ARG A 229 -8.06 -24.88 2.07
N THR A 230 -9.10 -24.05 2.11
CA THR A 230 -10.00 -23.86 3.26
C THR A 230 -11.46 -23.99 2.83
N THR A 231 -12.39 -23.88 3.77
CA THR A 231 -13.84 -23.82 3.50
C THR A 231 -14.43 -22.53 4.05
N PRO A 232 -15.61 -22.07 3.57
CA PRO A 232 -16.27 -20.89 4.14
C PRO A 232 -16.54 -21.02 5.63
N GLU A 233 -16.91 -22.21 6.12
CA GLU A 233 -17.17 -22.49 7.54
C GLU A 233 -15.89 -22.44 8.37
N ALA A 234 -14.78 -22.95 7.85
CA ALA A 234 -13.47 -22.85 8.49
C ALA A 234 -13.01 -21.40 8.58
N LEU A 235 -13.19 -20.62 7.52
CA LEU A 235 -12.91 -19.19 7.51
C LEU A 235 -13.74 -18.41 8.54
N GLU A 236 -15.04 -18.70 8.63
CA GLU A 236 -15.91 -18.06 9.62
C GLU A 236 -15.48 -18.38 11.04
N LYS A 237 -15.13 -19.65 11.31
CA LYS A 237 -14.57 -20.07 12.59
C LYS A 237 -13.25 -19.36 12.92
N ASP A 238 -12.38 -19.21 11.94
CA ASP A 238 -11.11 -18.51 12.10
C ASP A 238 -11.33 -17.02 12.38
N TYR A 239 -12.24 -16.36 11.67
CA TYR A 239 -12.59 -14.96 11.93
C TYR A 239 -13.22 -14.77 13.31
N ARG A 240 -14.04 -15.73 13.77
CA ARG A 240 -14.59 -15.72 15.13
C ARG A 240 -13.49 -15.81 16.18
N ALA A 241 -12.53 -16.73 16.01
CA ALA A 241 -11.38 -16.87 16.91
C ALA A 241 -10.49 -15.60 16.90
N GLN A 242 -10.27 -15.00 15.73
CA GLN A 242 -9.53 -13.76 15.60
C GLN A 242 -10.28 -12.58 16.27
N ALA A 243 -11.61 -12.51 16.14
CA ALA A 243 -12.42 -11.51 16.81
C ALA A 243 -12.33 -11.64 18.32
N GLU A 244 -12.42 -12.86 18.85
CA GLU A 244 -12.24 -13.13 20.27
C GLU A 244 -10.86 -12.67 20.77
N SER A 245 -9.80 -13.08 20.10
CA SER A 245 -8.42 -12.69 20.43
C SER A 245 -8.26 -11.16 20.44
N ARG A 246 -8.80 -10.47 19.42
CA ARG A 246 -8.75 -8.99 19.32
C ARG A 246 -9.50 -8.32 20.48
N ILE A 247 -10.68 -8.82 20.81
CA ILE A 247 -11.47 -8.26 21.91
C ILE A 247 -10.75 -8.50 23.26
N ARG A 248 -10.23 -9.70 23.48
CA ARG A 248 -9.43 -10.02 24.68
C ARG A 248 -8.19 -9.14 24.77
N PHE A 249 -7.47 -8.92 23.69
CA PHE A 249 -6.32 -8.02 23.64
C PHE A 249 -6.69 -6.59 24.10
N VAL A 250 -7.77 -6.02 23.55
CA VAL A 250 -8.21 -4.65 23.91
C VAL A 250 -8.66 -4.58 25.36
N LEU A 251 -9.41 -5.58 25.82
CA LEU A 251 -9.89 -5.62 27.20
C LEU A 251 -8.74 -5.81 28.20
N ALA A 252 -7.76 -6.68 27.87
CA ALA A 252 -6.57 -6.88 28.69
C ALA A 252 -5.74 -5.59 28.79
N ALA A 253 -5.48 -4.93 27.67
CA ALA A 253 -4.75 -3.68 27.64
C ALA A 253 -5.44 -2.60 28.50
N LYS A 254 -6.76 -2.47 28.38
CA LYS A 254 -7.54 -1.53 29.17
C LYS A 254 -7.50 -1.87 30.67
N ALA A 255 -7.76 -3.11 31.04
CA ALA A 255 -7.80 -3.53 32.44
C ALA A 255 -6.41 -3.44 33.10
N ILE A 256 -5.32 -3.72 32.36
CA ILE A 256 -3.94 -3.54 32.85
C ILE A 256 -3.65 -2.05 33.02
N ALA A 257 -4.02 -1.20 32.07
CA ALA A 257 -3.82 0.25 32.17
C ALA A 257 -4.54 0.84 33.41
N GLU A 258 -5.76 0.39 33.68
CA GLU A 258 -6.52 0.78 34.89
C GLU A 258 -5.84 0.25 36.17
N ALA A 259 -5.39 -1.00 36.21
CA ALA A 259 -4.73 -1.62 37.36
C ALA A 259 -3.37 -0.99 37.69
N GLU A 260 -2.64 -0.55 36.68
CA GLU A 260 -1.30 0.06 36.81
C GLU A 260 -1.34 1.60 36.79
N ASN A 261 -2.53 2.22 36.75
CA ASN A 261 -2.74 3.66 36.67
C ASN A 261 -2.01 4.32 35.48
N ILE A 262 -1.98 3.65 34.33
CA ILE A 262 -1.34 4.17 33.10
C ILE A 262 -2.32 5.20 32.48
N VAL A 263 -1.89 6.45 32.41
CA VAL A 263 -2.62 7.52 31.75
C VAL A 263 -1.92 7.83 30.42
N VAL A 264 -2.67 7.75 29.32
CA VAL A 264 -2.18 8.13 27.99
C VAL A 264 -2.63 9.56 27.70
N HIS A 265 -1.69 10.45 27.40
CA HIS A 265 -1.99 11.82 27.02
C HIS A 265 -2.29 11.91 25.52
N PRO A 266 -3.30 12.71 25.08
CA PRO A 266 -3.65 12.84 23.67
C PRO A 266 -2.48 13.27 22.75
N GLU A 267 -1.50 13.97 23.29
CA GLU A 267 -0.28 14.41 22.59
C GLU A 267 0.63 13.24 22.22
N GLU A 268 0.65 12.18 23.05
CA GLU A 268 1.47 10.97 22.79
C GLU A 268 0.89 10.11 21.66
N VAL A 269 -0.44 10.14 21.46
CA VAL A 269 -1.13 9.39 20.41
C VAL A 269 -0.93 10.02 19.04
N ASN A 270 -0.69 11.34 18.96
CA ASN A 270 -0.52 12.07 17.70
C ASN A 270 0.96 12.17 17.27
N ALA A 271 1.90 11.67 18.08
CA ALA A 271 3.35 11.74 17.82
C ALA A 271 3.88 10.50 17.07
N GLU A 272 3.07 9.48 16.82
CA GLU A 272 3.34 8.30 15.99
C GLU A 272 2.65 8.41 14.60
#